data_668046825cf35920ca5df48e0b21ca55
#
_entry.id   668046825cf35920ca5df48e0b21ca55
#
_cell.length_a   1.000
_cell.length_b   1.000
_cell.length_c   1.000
_cell.angle_alpha   90.00
_cell.angle_beta   90.00
_cell.angle_gamma   90.00
#
_symmetry.space_group_name_H-M   'P 1'
#
loop_
_entity.id
_entity.type
_entity.pdbx_description
1 polymer ?
#
loop_
_entity_poly.entity_id
_entity_poly.type
_entity_poly.pdbx_seq_one_letter_code
_entity_poly.pdbx_strand_id
1 'polypeptide(L)'
;MEELEQFALNDSMTGMYNRNAYDYFVKNEKDFEGYVIVTFDLNNLKQCNDQYGHRAGDEYIINAAHIIEDNCERYGKCYRIGGDEFCCIIPKGRYFKIERVMHKIDQDVEILNHKNIIPVPVGIAYGYAVFTADDTDPEKVRERADKDMYRNKKTMKQS
;
A
#
# COMPACT_ATOMS: atom_id res chain seq x y z
N MET A 1 17.11 22.65 5.01
CA MET A 1 16.20 22.55 3.85
C MET A 1 15.89 21.10 3.49
N GLU A 2 16.88 20.25 3.38
CA GLU A 2 16.65 18.82 3.09
C GLU A 2 15.86 18.10 4.20
N GLU A 3 16.11 18.41 5.47
CA GLU A 3 15.38 17.81 6.60
C GLU A 3 13.90 18.23 6.61
N LEU A 4 13.59 19.52 6.29
CA LEU A 4 12.22 20.00 6.21
C LEU A 4 11.47 19.38 5.03
N GLU A 5 12.15 19.18 3.90
CA GLU A 5 11.57 18.49 2.74
C GLU A 5 11.29 17.03 3.04
N GLN A 6 12.20 16.33 3.72
CA GLN A 6 11.98 14.94 4.15
C GLN A 6 10.81 14.83 5.12
N PHE A 7 10.71 15.76 6.09
CA PHE A 7 9.59 15.78 7.04
C PHE A 7 8.25 16.01 6.33
N ALA A 8 8.25 16.87 5.27
CA ALA A 8 7.03 17.15 4.53
C ALA A 8 6.58 16.01 3.61
N LEU A 9 7.47 15.09 3.25
CA LEU A 9 7.22 14.04 2.26
C LEU A 9 7.18 12.62 2.83
N ASN A 10 7.58 12.44 4.08
CA ASN A 10 7.63 11.11 4.70
C ASN A 10 6.65 10.98 5.85
N ASP A 11 6.06 9.79 5.97
CA ASP A 11 5.21 9.44 7.10
C ASP A 11 6.09 9.13 8.31
N SER A 12 5.85 9.82 9.43
CA SER A 12 6.68 9.70 10.62
C SER A 12 6.61 8.32 11.28
N MET A 13 5.46 7.63 11.14
CA MET A 13 5.25 6.33 11.78
C MET A 13 5.93 5.20 11.01
N THR A 14 5.84 5.20 9.69
CA THR A 14 6.30 4.09 8.84
C THR A 14 7.60 4.38 8.09
N GLY A 15 7.95 5.66 7.92
CA GLY A 15 9.07 6.06 7.09
C GLY A 15 8.81 6.09 5.60
N MET A 16 7.65 5.59 5.18
CA MET A 16 7.23 5.65 3.77
C MET A 16 6.98 7.09 3.32
N TYR A 17 6.92 7.31 2.02
CA TYR A 17 6.37 8.55 1.50
C TYR A 17 4.94 8.73 1.99
N ASN A 18 4.55 9.98 2.24
CA ASN A 18 3.23 10.32 2.75
C ASN A 18 2.27 10.74 1.63
N ARG A 19 1.04 11.12 1.99
CA ARG A 19 0.03 11.61 1.06
C ARG A 19 0.50 12.84 0.28
N ASN A 20 1.23 13.75 0.93
CA ASN A 20 1.75 14.95 0.26
C ASN A 20 2.73 14.57 -0.86
N ALA A 21 3.60 13.60 -0.61
CA ALA A 21 4.53 13.09 -1.62
C ALA A 21 3.77 12.47 -2.80
N TYR A 22 2.73 11.69 -2.50
CA TYR A 22 1.86 11.11 -3.51
C TYR A 22 1.20 12.18 -4.36
N ASP A 23 0.57 13.18 -3.74
CA ASP A 23 -0.12 14.26 -4.44
C ASP A 23 0.85 15.07 -5.32
N TYR A 24 2.06 15.33 -4.80
CA TYR A 24 3.11 16.02 -5.54
C TYR A 24 3.53 15.23 -6.78
N PHE A 25 3.75 13.92 -6.63
CA PHE A 25 4.15 13.07 -7.76
C PHE A 25 3.05 13.04 -8.82
N VAL A 26 1.81 12.82 -8.43
CA VAL A 26 0.66 12.76 -9.33
C VAL A 26 0.48 14.08 -10.09
N LYS A 27 0.70 15.21 -9.42
CA LYS A 27 0.56 16.54 -10.02
C LYS A 27 1.67 16.86 -11.02
N ASN A 28 2.89 16.39 -10.78
CA ASN A 28 4.07 16.82 -11.53
C ASN A 28 4.52 15.83 -12.61
N GLU A 29 4.09 14.57 -12.57
CA GLU A 29 4.38 13.62 -13.63
C GLU A 29 3.52 13.91 -14.86
N LYS A 30 4.14 13.93 -16.03
CA LYS A 30 3.47 14.31 -17.28
C LYS A 30 2.97 13.12 -18.08
N ASP A 31 3.58 11.96 -17.92
CA ASP A 31 3.23 10.77 -18.69
C ASP A 31 3.21 9.55 -17.78
N PHE A 32 2.01 9.06 -17.51
CA PHE A 32 1.80 7.88 -16.67
C PHE A 32 1.60 6.60 -17.47
N GLU A 33 1.53 6.66 -18.81
CA GLU A 33 1.24 5.48 -19.62
C GLU A 33 2.18 4.33 -19.27
N GLY A 34 1.59 3.17 -19.00
CA GLY A 34 2.34 1.97 -18.66
C GLY A 34 2.72 1.85 -17.18
N TYR A 35 2.45 2.88 -16.38
CA TYR A 35 2.64 2.77 -14.92
C TYR A 35 1.58 1.83 -14.34
N VAL A 36 1.95 1.14 -13.28
CA VAL A 36 1.00 0.31 -12.49
C VAL A 36 0.85 0.95 -11.13
N ILE A 37 -0.39 1.11 -10.68
CA ILE A 37 -0.67 1.48 -9.29
C ILE A 37 -1.22 0.25 -8.57
N VAL A 38 -0.62 -0.08 -7.43
CA VAL A 38 -1.12 -1.13 -6.53
C VAL A 38 -1.60 -0.44 -5.27
N THR A 39 -2.83 -0.71 -4.87
CA THR A 39 -3.39 -0.20 -3.61
C THR A 39 -3.47 -1.33 -2.59
N PHE A 40 -3.23 -0.99 -1.33
CA PHE A 40 -3.25 -1.92 -0.21
C PHE A 40 -4.11 -1.36 0.91
N ASP A 41 -4.80 -2.23 1.62
CA ASP A 41 -5.60 -1.87 2.77
C ASP A 41 -5.43 -2.93 3.86
N LEU A 42 -5.41 -2.52 5.12
CA LEU A 42 -5.20 -3.42 6.24
C LEU A 42 -6.54 -3.92 6.78
N ASN A 43 -6.68 -5.23 6.86
CA ASN A 43 -7.88 -5.87 7.39
C ASN A 43 -7.88 -5.81 8.92
N ASN A 44 -9.05 -5.54 9.50
CA ASN A 44 -9.28 -5.58 10.96
C ASN A 44 -8.48 -4.56 11.78
N LEU A 45 -7.93 -3.51 11.16
CA LEU A 45 -7.20 -2.49 11.90
C LEU A 45 -8.10 -1.76 12.90
N LYS A 46 -9.32 -1.40 12.48
CA LYS A 46 -10.29 -0.76 13.38
C LYS A 46 -10.59 -1.64 14.59
N GLN A 47 -10.82 -2.92 14.36
CA GLN A 47 -11.06 -3.89 15.43
C GLN A 47 -9.87 -3.96 16.38
N CYS A 48 -8.66 -3.96 15.85
CA CYS A 48 -7.43 -3.96 16.63
C CYS A 48 -7.37 -2.72 17.54
N ASN A 49 -7.61 -1.53 16.98
CA ASN A 49 -7.63 -0.29 17.74
C ASN A 49 -8.70 -0.30 18.82
N ASP A 50 -9.93 -0.72 18.47
CA ASP A 50 -11.07 -0.70 19.40
C ASP A 50 -10.89 -1.67 20.55
N GLN A 51 -10.34 -2.86 20.32
CA GLN A 51 -10.17 -3.89 21.33
C GLN A 51 -8.87 -3.81 22.11
N TYR A 52 -7.79 -3.37 21.49
CA TYR A 52 -6.45 -3.44 22.06
C TYR A 52 -5.74 -2.09 22.15
N GLY A 53 -6.37 -1.01 21.65
CA GLY A 53 -5.86 0.35 21.72
C GLY A 53 -5.00 0.74 20.53
N HIS A 54 -4.75 2.05 20.42
CA HIS A 54 -4.02 2.62 19.27
C HIS A 54 -2.56 2.17 19.20
N ARG A 55 -1.94 1.83 20.33
CA ARG A 55 -0.57 1.33 20.34
C ARG A 55 -0.47 0.01 19.58
N ALA A 56 -1.41 -0.90 19.79
CA ALA A 56 -1.48 -2.17 19.06
C ALA A 56 -1.76 -1.92 17.56
N GLY A 57 -2.64 -0.97 17.27
CA GLY A 57 -2.91 -0.57 15.88
C GLY A 57 -1.69 0.02 15.20
N ASP A 58 -0.91 0.83 15.89
CA ASP A 58 0.34 1.40 15.37
C ASP A 58 1.36 0.31 15.06
N GLU A 59 1.52 -0.68 15.94
CA GLU A 59 2.38 -1.84 15.69
C GLU A 59 1.93 -2.61 14.46
N TYR A 60 0.62 -2.79 14.29
CA TYR A 60 0.06 -3.42 13.10
C TYR A 60 0.47 -2.63 11.85
N ILE A 61 0.22 -1.32 11.84
CA ILE A 61 0.53 -0.44 10.70
C ILE A 61 2.01 -0.50 10.34
N ILE A 62 2.90 -0.40 11.33
CA ILE A 62 4.36 -0.39 11.13
C ILE A 62 4.81 -1.72 10.51
N ASN A 63 4.36 -2.84 11.06
CA ASN A 63 4.76 -4.16 10.56
C ASN A 63 4.22 -4.42 9.15
N ALA A 64 2.96 -4.05 8.88
CA ALA A 64 2.37 -4.18 7.55
C ALA A 64 3.09 -3.30 6.53
N ALA A 65 3.41 -2.07 6.90
CA ALA A 65 4.14 -1.14 6.04
C ALA A 65 5.51 -1.69 5.65
N HIS A 66 6.24 -2.28 6.60
CA HIS A 66 7.53 -2.90 6.33
C HIS A 66 7.41 -4.06 5.34
N ILE A 67 6.39 -4.90 5.49
CA ILE A 67 6.15 -6.01 4.57
C ILE A 67 5.88 -5.47 3.15
N ILE A 68 5.03 -4.47 3.03
CA ILE A 68 4.71 -3.86 1.72
C ILE A 68 5.97 -3.26 1.10
N GLU A 69 6.69 -2.44 1.84
CA GLU A 69 7.87 -1.74 1.35
C GLU A 69 8.98 -2.72 0.97
N ASP A 70 9.28 -3.71 1.81
CA ASP A 70 10.32 -4.71 1.55
C ASP A 70 10.08 -5.47 0.25
N ASN A 71 8.82 -5.68 -0.11
CA ASN A 71 8.47 -6.44 -1.32
C ASN A 71 8.26 -5.57 -2.56
N CYS A 72 8.00 -4.28 -2.39
CA CYS A 72 7.60 -3.40 -3.49
C CYS A 72 8.64 -2.33 -3.84
N GLU A 73 9.52 -1.91 -2.92
CA GLU A 73 10.41 -0.77 -3.12
C GLU A 73 11.37 -0.91 -4.30
N ARG A 74 11.77 -2.14 -4.62
CA ARG A 74 12.64 -2.41 -5.78
C ARG A 74 11.96 -2.13 -7.12
N TYR A 75 10.62 -2.12 -7.13
CA TYR A 75 9.84 -1.91 -8.35
C TYR A 75 9.31 -0.49 -8.48
N GLY A 76 9.00 0.17 -7.38
CA GLY A 76 8.43 1.51 -7.39
C GLY A 76 8.38 2.13 -6.01
N LYS A 77 7.91 3.36 -5.96
CA LYS A 77 7.80 4.12 -4.70
C LYS A 77 6.55 3.72 -3.94
N CYS A 78 6.70 3.57 -2.63
CA CYS A 78 5.61 3.20 -1.73
C CYS A 78 5.17 4.41 -0.91
N TYR A 79 3.86 4.59 -0.80
CA TYR A 79 3.23 5.72 -0.13
C TYR A 79 2.21 5.23 0.89
N ARG A 80 2.16 5.89 2.03
CA ARG A 80 1.04 5.76 2.97
C ARG A 80 0.10 6.93 2.70
N ILE A 81 -1.10 6.64 2.18
CA ILE A 81 -2.04 7.67 1.74
C ILE A 81 -3.21 7.88 2.69
N GLY A 82 -3.42 7.00 3.63
CA GLY A 82 -4.45 7.08 4.66
C GLY A 82 -4.00 6.31 5.89
N GLY A 83 -4.87 6.20 6.90
CA GLY A 83 -4.56 5.49 8.14
C GLY A 83 -4.17 4.05 7.91
N ASP A 84 -4.98 3.34 7.13
CA ASP A 84 -4.82 1.93 6.78
C ASP A 84 -4.63 1.70 5.28
N GLU A 85 -4.37 2.77 4.53
CA GLU A 85 -4.25 2.73 3.07
C GLU A 85 -2.84 3.02 2.60
N PHE A 86 -2.35 2.17 1.70
CA PHE A 86 -1.02 2.29 1.10
C PHE A 86 -1.14 2.14 -0.41
N CYS A 87 -0.18 2.69 -1.13
CA CYS A 87 -0.07 2.39 -2.56
C CYS A 87 1.39 2.32 -2.99
N CYS A 88 1.62 1.60 -4.09
CA CYS A 88 2.90 1.55 -4.75
C CYS A 88 2.70 1.95 -6.22
N ILE A 89 3.51 2.86 -6.71
CA ILE A 89 3.47 3.30 -8.12
C ILE A 89 4.71 2.74 -8.82
N ILE A 90 4.47 1.87 -9.80
CA ILE A 90 5.52 1.14 -10.50
C ILE A 90 5.68 1.73 -11.89
N PRO A 91 6.87 2.30 -12.21
CA PRO A 91 7.12 2.91 -13.50
C PRO A 91 7.06 1.91 -14.64
N LYS A 92 6.76 2.42 -15.84
CA LYS A 92 6.86 1.67 -17.08
C LYS A 92 8.26 1.09 -17.24
N GLY A 93 8.32 -0.14 -17.77
CA GLY A 93 9.59 -0.79 -18.09
C GLY A 93 10.18 -1.61 -16.95
N ARG A 94 9.57 -1.58 -15.78
CA ARG A 94 9.97 -2.47 -14.70
C ARG A 94 9.33 -3.84 -14.90
N TYR A 95 10.13 -4.90 -14.78
CA TYR A 95 9.61 -6.26 -14.79
C TYR A 95 8.91 -6.52 -13.46
N PHE A 96 7.58 -6.49 -13.50
CA PHE A 96 6.76 -6.61 -12.32
C PHE A 96 5.65 -7.63 -12.55
N LYS A 97 5.64 -8.68 -11.71
CA LYS A 97 4.55 -9.67 -11.69
C LYS A 97 3.83 -9.57 -10.37
N ILE A 98 2.62 -9.04 -10.42
CA ILE A 98 1.80 -8.80 -9.22
C ILE A 98 1.59 -10.09 -8.41
N GLU A 99 1.31 -11.21 -9.09
CA GLU A 99 1.04 -12.48 -8.42
C GLU A 99 2.25 -12.96 -7.59
N ARG A 100 3.45 -12.79 -8.12
CA ARG A 100 4.69 -13.19 -7.43
C ARG A 100 4.94 -12.31 -6.20
N VAL A 101 4.76 -10.99 -6.36
CA VAL A 101 4.96 -10.05 -5.27
C VAL A 101 3.93 -10.28 -4.17
N MET A 102 2.67 -10.50 -4.54
CA MET A 102 1.61 -10.74 -3.55
C MET A 102 1.77 -12.08 -2.85
N HIS A 103 2.25 -13.11 -3.55
CA HIS A 103 2.56 -14.38 -2.91
C HIS A 103 3.61 -14.21 -1.81
N LYS A 104 4.65 -13.42 -2.10
CA LYS A 104 5.71 -13.14 -1.11
C LYS A 104 5.17 -12.32 0.06
N ILE A 105 4.32 -11.33 -0.20
CA ILE A 105 3.65 -10.55 0.85
C ILE A 105 2.81 -11.47 1.74
N ASP A 106 2.03 -12.37 1.14
CA ASP A 106 1.20 -13.33 1.89
C ASP A 106 2.06 -14.24 2.78
N GLN A 107 3.22 -14.69 2.28
CA GLN A 107 4.16 -15.48 3.07
C GLN A 107 4.70 -14.68 4.26
N ASP A 108 5.08 -13.42 4.05
CA ASP A 108 5.60 -12.55 5.11
C ASP A 108 4.51 -12.24 6.15
N VAL A 109 3.26 -12.06 5.71
CA VAL A 109 2.11 -11.89 6.61
C VAL A 109 1.90 -13.13 7.46
N GLU A 110 1.97 -14.32 6.87
CA GLU A 110 1.83 -15.58 7.60
C GLU A 110 2.93 -15.74 8.67
N ILE A 111 4.17 -15.42 8.31
CA ILE A 111 5.28 -15.43 9.27
C ILE A 111 5.01 -14.47 10.43
N LEU A 112 4.56 -13.24 10.12
CA LEU A 112 4.23 -12.26 11.15
C LEU A 112 3.12 -12.77 12.07
N ASN A 113 2.07 -13.37 11.51
CA ASN A 113 0.96 -13.90 12.30
C ASN A 113 1.41 -15.03 13.25
N HIS A 114 2.35 -15.87 12.81
CA HIS A 114 2.89 -16.95 13.64
C HIS A 114 3.72 -16.43 14.83
N LYS A 115 4.26 -15.22 14.74
CA LYS A 115 5.02 -14.61 15.84
C LYS A 115 4.13 -14.12 16.98
N ASN A 116 2.83 -13.99 16.76
CA ASN A 116 1.85 -13.51 17.74
C ASN A 116 2.21 -12.15 18.36
N ILE A 117 2.85 -11.28 17.60
CA ILE A 117 3.20 -9.91 18.04
C ILE A 117 1.98 -8.99 17.98
N ILE A 118 1.14 -9.19 16.96
CA ILE A 118 -0.07 -8.39 16.76
C ILE A 118 -1.25 -9.18 17.32
N PRO A 119 -2.12 -8.55 18.14
CA PRO A 119 -3.17 -9.29 18.85
C PRO A 119 -4.37 -9.69 17.99
N VAL A 120 -4.39 -9.29 16.72
CA VAL A 120 -5.40 -9.71 15.73
C VAL A 120 -4.68 -10.32 14.53
N PRO A 121 -5.35 -11.16 13.72
CA PRO A 121 -4.75 -11.63 12.47
C PRO A 121 -4.46 -10.45 11.54
N VAL A 122 -3.23 -10.34 11.09
CA VAL A 122 -2.82 -9.37 10.07
C VAL A 122 -3.31 -9.85 8.72
N GLY A 123 -3.92 -8.97 7.95
CA GLY A 123 -4.31 -9.23 6.58
C GLY A 123 -4.10 -7.97 5.74
N ILE A 124 -3.48 -8.13 4.58
CA ILE A 124 -3.23 -7.04 3.64
C ILE A 124 -4.01 -7.34 2.37
N ALA A 125 -5.07 -6.56 2.13
CA ALA A 125 -5.83 -6.64 0.89
C ALA A 125 -5.17 -5.79 -0.18
N TYR A 126 -5.27 -6.18 -1.44
CA TYR A 126 -4.66 -5.44 -2.54
C TYR A 126 -5.55 -5.44 -3.78
N GLY A 127 -5.31 -4.43 -4.61
CA GLY A 127 -5.84 -4.34 -5.95
C GLY A 127 -4.87 -3.54 -6.81
N TYR A 128 -4.98 -3.65 -8.12
CA TYR A 128 -4.09 -2.91 -9.00
C TYR A 128 -4.81 -2.47 -10.27
N ALA A 129 -4.24 -1.45 -10.92
CA ALA A 129 -4.68 -0.96 -12.22
C ALA A 129 -3.47 -0.46 -13.01
N VAL A 130 -3.57 -0.54 -14.34
CA VAL A 130 -2.54 -0.06 -15.26
C VAL A 130 -3.02 1.23 -15.90
N PHE A 131 -2.13 2.23 -15.95
CA PHE A 131 -2.39 3.45 -16.71
C PHE A 131 -2.31 3.17 -18.21
N THR A 132 -3.36 3.53 -18.93
CA THR A 132 -3.42 3.39 -20.38
C THR A 132 -3.26 4.77 -21.04
N ALA A 133 -3.08 4.79 -22.36
CA ALA A 133 -3.00 6.03 -23.14
C ALA A 133 -4.25 6.91 -23.00
N ASP A 134 -5.42 6.30 -22.70
CA ASP A 134 -6.67 7.02 -22.54
C ASP A 134 -6.87 7.63 -21.15
N ASP A 135 -6.04 7.24 -20.18
CA ASP A 135 -6.16 7.75 -18.83
C ASP A 135 -5.56 9.15 -18.72
N THR A 136 -6.38 10.10 -18.30
CA THR A 136 -5.97 11.50 -18.10
C THR A 136 -5.95 11.90 -16.64
N ASP A 137 -6.60 11.12 -15.76
CA ASP A 137 -6.74 11.43 -14.35
C ASP A 137 -6.23 10.26 -13.49
N PRO A 138 -5.06 10.44 -12.81
CA PRO A 138 -4.50 9.41 -11.94
C PRO A 138 -5.44 8.95 -10.81
N GLU A 139 -6.31 9.83 -10.31
CA GLU A 139 -7.27 9.46 -9.27
C GLU A 139 -8.29 8.43 -9.78
N LYS A 140 -8.68 8.50 -11.04
CA LYS A 140 -9.59 7.50 -11.63
C LYS A 140 -8.90 6.14 -11.77
N VAL A 141 -7.59 6.13 -12.05
CA VAL A 141 -6.83 4.88 -12.11
C VAL A 141 -6.71 4.27 -10.70
N ARG A 142 -6.46 5.10 -9.69
CA ARG A 142 -6.44 4.65 -8.30
C ARG A 142 -7.80 4.09 -7.87
N GLU A 143 -8.89 4.73 -8.30
CA GLU A 143 -10.25 4.22 -8.04
C GLU A 143 -10.48 2.84 -8.66
N ARG A 144 -9.95 2.60 -9.87
CA ARG A 144 -10.01 1.26 -10.48
C ARG A 144 -9.24 0.22 -9.67
N ALA A 145 -8.07 0.59 -9.16
CA ALA A 145 -7.29 -0.28 -8.28
C ALA A 145 -8.06 -0.59 -7.00
N ASP A 146 -8.71 0.42 -6.40
CA ASP A 146 -9.53 0.24 -5.20
C ASP A 146 -10.72 -0.68 -5.46
N LYS A 147 -11.38 -0.57 -6.62
CA LYS A 147 -12.47 -1.47 -7.01
C LYS A 147 -11.97 -2.91 -7.16
N ASP A 148 -10.80 -3.10 -7.75
CA ASP A 148 -10.17 -4.41 -7.87
C ASP A 148 -9.88 -4.99 -6.49
N MET A 149 -9.34 -4.19 -5.59
CA MET A 149 -9.09 -4.56 -4.20
C MET A 149 -10.39 -4.98 -3.49
N TYR A 150 -11.48 -4.23 -3.68
CA TYR A 150 -12.77 -4.55 -3.09
C TYR A 150 -13.30 -5.89 -3.57
N ARG A 151 -13.17 -6.19 -4.86
CA ARG A 151 -13.55 -7.49 -5.44
C ARG A 151 -12.71 -8.62 -4.83
N ASN A 152 -11.42 -8.41 -4.67
CA ASN A 152 -10.53 -9.40 -4.04
C ASN A 152 -10.92 -9.66 -2.59
N LYS A 153 -11.29 -8.62 -1.83
CA LYS A 153 -11.80 -8.76 -0.45
C LYS A 153 -13.06 -9.62 -0.39
N LYS A 154 -14.00 -9.40 -1.31
CA LYS A 154 -15.25 -10.17 -1.38
C LYS A 154 -14.96 -11.66 -1.63
N THR A 155 -14.06 -11.97 -2.55
CA THR A 155 -13.67 -13.34 -2.86
C THR A 155 -13.05 -14.01 -1.63
N MET A 156 -12.19 -13.31 -0.90
CA MET A 156 -11.55 -13.83 0.31
C MET A 156 -12.57 -14.12 1.42
N LYS A 157 -13.60 -13.28 1.57
CA LYS A 157 -14.65 -13.48 2.58
C LYS A 157 -15.57 -14.65 2.26
N GLN A 158 -15.69 -15.03 0.99
CA GLN A 158 -16.52 -16.16 0.55
C GLN A 158 -15.80 -17.50 0.62
N SER A 159 -14.48 -17.47 0.74
CA SER A 159 -13.66 -18.68 0.88
C SER A 159 -13.36 -18.98 2.36
#